data_ff29d50a0b603518842e1af6eeceef67
#
_entry.id   ff29d50a0b603518842e1af6eeceef67
#
_cell.length_a   1.000
_cell.length_b   1.000
_cell.length_c   1.000
_cell.angle_alpha   90.00
_cell.angle_beta   90.00
_cell.angle_gamma   90.00
#
_symmetry.space_group_name_H-M   'P 1'
#
loop_
_entity.id
_entity.type
_entity.pdbx_description
1 polymer ?
#
loop_
_entity_poly.entity_id
_entity_poly.type
_entity_poly.pdbx_seq_one_letter_code
_entity_poly.pdbx_strand_id
1 'polypeptide(L)'
;EGVRNLGDPDYFSKIYYDDLIDEMHFHNVIASLYDSNMVFEIIERNTKKIFVNVSVGGGVRSEKEVDKLLRIGVDKVVVNSAAVKNPNFLKSLVDIYGASTISVNIETAQLNGKYEVFTETGRVNTGINLYDWIEKVQKLNVGEIIVTDIFAEGKNKGFNTNLFKKIRQHVDTQLVAHGGAGPK
;
A
#
# COMPACT_ATOMS: atom_id res chain seq x y z
N GLU A 1 5.55 -17.72 3.90
CA GLU A 1 5.89 -18.14 2.52
C GLU A 1 7.23 -17.55 2.14
N GLY A 2 8.07 -18.33 1.44
CA GLY A 2 9.41 -17.90 1.03
C GLY A 2 9.34 -16.88 -0.11
N VAL A 3 10.30 -15.95 -0.14
CA VAL A 3 10.49 -15.03 -1.25
C VAL A 3 10.80 -15.82 -2.52
N ARG A 4 10.06 -15.57 -3.60
CA ARG A 4 10.29 -16.17 -4.92
C ARG A 4 10.80 -15.10 -5.86
N ASN A 5 11.85 -15.42 -6.62
CA ASN A 5 12.24 -14.57 -7.73
C ASN A 5 11.28 -14.82 -8.90
N LEU A 6 10.47 -13.85 -9.24
CA LEU A 6 9.51 -13.92 -10.34
C LEU A 6 10.07 -13.32 -11.64
N GLY A 7 11.18 -12.61 -11.58
CA GLY A 7 11.82 -11.96 -12.74
C GLY A 7 12.08 -10.48 -12.55
N ASP A 8 12.35 -9.80 -13.67
CA ASP A 8 12.67 -8.39 -13.69
C ASP A 8 11.39 -7.53 -13.52
N PRO A 9 11.34 -6.59 -12.56
CA PRO A 9 10.24 -5.64 -12.43
C PRO A 9 9.95 -4.83 -13.69
N ASP A 10 10.96 -4.47 -14.47
CA ASP A 10 10.80 -3.73 -15.74
C ASP A 10 9.98 -4.54 -16.77
N TYR A 11 10.17 -5.86 -16.80
CA TYR A 11 9.40 -6.75 -17.68
C TYR A 11 7.91 -6.80 -17.29
N PHE A 12 7.62 -7.00 -16.01
CA PHE A 12 6.24 -7.05 -15.53
C PHE A 12 5.53 -5.70 -15.63
N SER A 13 6.23 -4.60 -15.34
CA SER A 13 5.68 -3.27 -15.47
C SER A 13 5.25 -2.98 -16.90
N LYS A 14 6.06 -3.41 -17.89
CA LYS A 14 5.70 -3.25 -19.30
C LYS A 14 4.45 -4.07 -19.67
N ILE A 15 4.37 -5.34 -19.23
CA ILE A 15 3.20 -6.19 -19.52
C ILE A 15 1.94 -5.55 -18.98
N TYR A 16 1.92 -5.16 -17.69
CA TYR A 16 0.75 -4.54 -17.08
C TYR A 16 0.39 -3.20 -17.74
N TYR A 17 1.39 -2.40 -18.11
CA TYR A 17 1.15 -1.16 -18.84
C TYR A 17 0.54 -1.40 -20.22
N ASP A 18 1.04 -2.38 -20.98
CA ASP A 18 0.50 -2.78 -22.29
C ASP A 18 -0.93 -3.36 -22.16
N ASP A 19 -1.28 -3.96 -20.99
CA ASP A 19 -2.62 -4.45 -20.63
C ASP A 19 -3.58 -3.33 -20.16
N LEU A 20 -3.17 -2.05 -20.30
CA LEU A 20 -4.01 -0.87 -20.02
C LEU A 20 -4.48 -0.75 -18.58
N ILE A 21 -3.58 -0.95 -17.63
CA ILE A 21 -3.88 -0.69 -16.21
C ILE A 21 -4.07 0.81 -15.95
N ASP A 22 -4.89 1.16 -14.94
CA ASP A 22 -5.15 2.54 -14.54
C ASP A 22 -4.04 3.12 -13.63
N GLU A 23 -3.46 2.27 -12.79
CA GLU A 23 -2.41 2.65 -11.82
C GLU A 23 -1.49 1.45 -11.54
N MET A 24 -0.21 1.73 -11.29
CA MET A 24 0.79 0.71 -10.91
C MET A 24 1.28 0.93 -9.49
N HIS A 25 1.17 -0.11 -8.65
CA HIS A 25 1.67 -0.08 -7.29
C HIS A 25 2.93 -0.93 -7.11
N PHE A 26 4.04 -0.30 -6.71
CA PHE A 26 5.26 -0.98 -6.29
C PHE A 26 5.29 -1.10 -4.77
N HIS A 27 5.33 -2.32 -4.26
CA HIS A 27 5.41 -2.56 -2.83
C HIS A 27 6.72 -3.24 -2.43
N ASN A 28 7.56 -2.52 -1.67
CA ASN A 28 8.80 -3.07 -1.14
C ASN A 28 8.54 -3.85 0.16
N VAL A 29 8.33 -5.16 0.04
CA VAL A 29 8.06 -6.05 1.19
C VAL A 29 9.30 -6.35 2.03
N ILE A 30 10.49 -6.02 1.54
CA ILE A 30 11.80 -6.37 2.14
C ILE A 30 12.66 -5.14 2.46
N ALA A 31 12.02 -3.97 2.58
CA ALA A 31 12.69 -2.69 2.86
C ALA A 31 13.62 -2.69 4.07
N SER A 32 13.48 -3.65 4.97
CA SER A 32 14.34 -3.83 6.14
C SER A 32 15.57 -4.70 5.88
N LEU A 33 15.67 -5.38 4.71
CA LEU A 33 16.64 -6.42 4.43
C LEU A 33 17.61 -6.08 3.29
N TYR A 34 17.27 -5.14 2.41
CA TYR A 34 18.05 -4.80 1.22
C TYR A 34 18.38 -3.33 1.12
N ASP A 35 19.41 -3.02 0.35
CA ASP A 35 19.81 -1.64 0.06
C ASP A 35 18.65 -0.88 -0.63
N SER A 36 18.22 0.18 0.02
CA SER A 36 17.14 1.04 -0.48
C SER A 36 17.47 1.67 -1.84
N ASN A 37 18.75 1.86 -2.18
CA ASN A 37 19.16 2.50 -3.44
C ASN A 37 18.77 1.68 -4.67
N MET A 38 18.94 0.35 -4.62
CA MET A 38 18.54 -0.52 -5.74
C MET A 38 17.03 -0.44 -6.04
N VAL A 39 16.20 -0.35 -5.01
CA VAL A 39 14.74 -0.21 -5.18
C VAL A 39 14.40 1.15 -5.80
N PHE A 40 15.06 2.23 -5.37
CA PHE A 40 14.86 3.55 -5.96
C PHE A 40 15.24 3.58 -7.45
N GLU A 41 16.34 2.95 -7.84
CA GLU A 41 16.76 2.86 -9.26
C GLU A 41 15.74 2.12 -10.14
N ILE A 42 15.18 1.01 -9.62
CA ILE A 42 14.13 0.26 -10.32
C ILE A 42 12.90 1.14 -10.52
N ILE A 43 12.44 1.82 -9.46
CA ILE A 43 11.26 2.70 -9.52
C ILE A 43 11.53 3.84 -10.52
N GLU A 44 12.66 4.53 -10.43
CA GLU A 44 13.01 5.63 -11.32
C GLU A 44 13.05 5.21 -12.80
N ARG A 45 13.56 4.02 -13.11
CA ARG A 45 13.54 3.51 -14.50
C ARG A 45 12.12 3.24 -14.98
N ASN A 46 11.25 2.78 -14.10
CA ASN A 46 9.88 2.45 -14.47
C ASN A 46 9.01 3.70 -14.61
N THR A 47 9.11 4.68 -13.71
CA THR A 47 8.36 5.96 -13.83
C THR A 47 8.66 6.72 -15.13
N LYS A 48 9.84 6.53 -15.72
CA LYS A 48 10.21 7.11 -17.01
C LYS A 48 9.60 6.40 -18.24
N LYS A 49 9.07 5.18 -18.07
CA LYS A 49 8.57 4.33 -19.16
C LYS A 49 7.07 4.09 -19.09
N ILE A 50 6.46 4.31 -17.95
CA ILE A 50 5.05 4.02 -17.64
C ILE A 50 4.35 5.36 -17.48
N PHE A 51 3.28 5.60 -18.24
CA PHE A 51 2.52 6.85 -18.25
C PHE A 51 1.13 6.68 -17.61
N VAL A 52 1.07 5.92 -16.53
CA VAL A 52 -0.07 5.82 -15.60
C VAL A 52 0.41 6.26 -14.22
N ASN A 53 -0.53 6.51 -13.30
CA ASN A 53 -0.16 6.86 -11.93
C ASN A 53 0.68 5.74 -11.30
N VAL A 54 1.79 6.11 -10.68
CA VAL A 54 2.68 5.19 -9.98
C VAL A 54 2.61 5.46 -8.48
N SER A 55 2.21 4.45 -7.73
CA SER A 55 2.24 4.48 -6.27
C SER A 55 3.34 3.56 -5.72
N VAL A 56 3.98 3.98 -4.64
CA VAL A 56 5.07 3.22 -4.01
C VAL A 56 4.84 3.10 -2.51
N GLY A 57 4.95 1.88 -2.00
CA GLY A 57 4.84 1.56 -0.58
C GLY A 57 5.92 0.60 -0.10
N GLY A 58 5.92 0.37 1.22
CA GLY A 58 6.87 -0.51 1.88
C GLY A 58 8.14 0.23 2.35
N GLY A 59 8.31 0.26 3.67
CA GLY A 59 9.50 0.81 4.32
C GLY A 59 9.57 2.33 4.45
N VAL A 60 8.57 3.09 4.04
CA VAL A 60 8.55 4.56 4.19
C VAL A 60 8.41 4.94 5.67
N ARG A 61 9.40 5.68 6.20
CA ARG A 61 9.52 6.02 7.63
C ARG A 61 9.86 7.48 7.90
N SER A 62 10.16 8.28 6.86
CA SER A 62 10.57 9.66 6.97
C SER A 62 10.09 10.52 5.80
N GLU A 63 9.93 11.82 6.03
CA GLU A 63 9.64 12.81 4.98
C GLU A 63 10.72 12.81 3.89
N LYS A 64 11.99 12.62 4.27
CA LYS A 64 13.11 12.56 3.32
C LYS A 64 12.96 11.40 2.31
N GLU A 65 12.40 10.26 2.73
CA GLU A 65 12.12 9.15 1.82
C GLU A 65 10.95 9.47 0.90
N VAL A 66 9.92 10.15 1.41
CA VAL A 66 8.80 10.65 0.59
C VAL A 66 9.30 11.62 -0.46
N ASP A 67 10.10 12.64 -0.07
CA ASP A 67 10.71 13.58 -1.02
C ASP A 67 11.51 12.87 -2.12
N LYS A 68 12.30 11.86 -1.74
CA LYS A 68 13.11 11.11 -2.70
C LYS A 68 12.23 10.35 -3.70
N LEU A 69 11.14 9.72 -3.25
CA LEU A 69 10.19 9.00 -4.12
C LEU A 69 9.50 9.96 -5.10
N LEU A 70 8.98 11.09 -4.61
CA LEU A 70 8.31 12.06 -5.46
C LEU A 70 9.25 12.67 -6.52
N ARG A 71 10.52 12.93 -6.18
CA ARG A 71 11.53 13.46 -7.13
C ARG A 71 11.86 12.50 -8.26
N ILE A 72 11.71 11.20 -8.09
CA ILE A 72 11.96 10.21 -9.15
C ILE A 72 10.69 9.86 -9.95
N GLY A 73 9.60 10.63 -9.77
CA GLY A 73 8.39 10.54 -10.59
C GLY A 73 7.29 9.63 -10.01
N VAL A 74 7.31 9.35 -8.72
CA VAL A 74 6.21 8.66 -8.02
C VAL A 74 5.08 9.66 -7.78
N ASP A 75 3.84 9.26 -8.06
CA ASP A 75 2.64 10.10 -7.88
C ASP A 75 2.04 9.98 -6.49
N LYS A 76 2.06 8.78 -5.91
CA LYS A 76 1.52 8.50 -4.57
C LYS A 76 2.51 7.72 -3.71
N VAL A 77 2.58 8.07 -2.44
CA VAL A 77 3.36 7.34 -1.44
C VAL A 77 2.44 6.64 -0.46
N VAL A 78 2.65 5.33 -0.29
CA VAL A 78 1.80 4.47 0.54
C VAL A 78 2.50 4.15 1.85
N VAL A 79 1.86 4.48 2.97
CA VAL A 79 2.39 4.28 4.33
C VAL A 79 1.54 3.27 5.08
N ASN A 80 2.15 2.39 5.88
CA ASN A 80 1.46 1.43 6.75
C ASN A 80 2.04 1.49 8.18
N SER A 81 3.04 0.65 8.49
CA SER A 81 3.56 0.47 9.86
C SER A 81 3.98 1.78 10.52
N ALA A 82 4.55 2.73 9.78
CA ALA A 82 4.94 4.02 10.30
C ALA A 82 3.72 4.87 10.73
N ALA A 83 2.62 4.81 9.97
CA ALA A 83 1.36 5.49 10.30
C ALA A 83 0.71 4.91 11.57
N VAL A 84 0.72 3.59 11.72
CA VAL A 84 0.20 2.91 12.92
C VAL A 84 1.01 3.27 14.16
N LYS A 85 2.34 3.26 14.04
CA LYS A 85 3.28 3.60 15.13
C LYS A 85 3.20 5.08 15.54
N ASN A 86 3.02 5.97 14.56
CA ASN A 86 2.95 7.41 14.77
C ASN A 86 1.93 8.07 13.82
N PRO A 87 0.66 8.18 14.20
CA PRO A 87 -0.35 8.86 13.39
C PRO A 87 -0.04 10.33 13.09
N ASN A 88 0.72 11.03 13.94
CA ASN A 88 1.14 12.40 13.69
C ASN A 88 2.11 12.50 12.50
N PHE A 89 2.92 11.48 12.27
CA PHE A 89 3.75 11.38 11.06
C PHE A 89 2.88 11.33 9.80
N LEU A 90 1.82 10.54 9.80
CA LEU A 90 0.87 10.51 8.68
C LEU A 90 0.22 11.88 8.47
N LYS A 91 -0.18 12.56 9.56
CA LYS A 91 -0.75 13.91 9.49
C LYS A 91 0.25 14.91 8.88
N SER A 92 1.53 14.90 9.31
CA SER A 92 2.55 15.78 8.74
C SER A 92 2.74 15.54 7.24
N LEU A 93 2.74 14.28 6.79
CA LEU A 93 2.85 13.97 5.36
C LEU A 93 1.68 14.54 4.55
N VAL A 94 0.45 14.39 5.04
CA VAL A 94 -0.73 14.95 4.36
C VAL A 94 -0.69 16.47 4.31
N ASP A 95 -0.24 17.12 5.39
CA ASP A 95 -0.13 18.58 5.46
C ASP A 95 0.94 19.14 4.51
N ILE A 96 2.05 18.41 4.31
CA ILE A 96 3.16 18.84 3.47
C ILE A 96 2.89 18.52 1.99
N TYR A 97 2.44 17.32 1.67
CA TYR A 97 2.37 16.82 0.30
C TYR A 97 0.96 16.80 -0.28
N GLY A 98 -0.05 17.01 0.52
CA GLY A 98 -1.45 16.95 0.14
C GLY A 98 -2.07 15.55 0.20
N ALA A 99 -3.39 15.51 0.35
CA ALA A 99 -4.17 14.28 0.47
C ALA A 99 -3.99 13.35 -0.74
N SER A 100 -3.97 13.88 -1.95
CA SER A 100 -3.86 13.09 -3.18
C SER A 100 -2.54 12.34 -3.35
N THR A 101 -1.50 12.79 -2.66
CA THR A 101 -0.15 12.20 -2.72
C THR A 101 0.06 11.12 -1.67
N ILE A 102 -0.73 11.10 -0.59
CA ILE A 102 -0.54 10.19 0.54
C ILE A 102 -1.68 9.18 0.62
N SER A 103 -1.31 7.90 0.49
CA SER A 103 -2.19 6.76 0.67
C SER A 103 -1.79 5.96 1.91
N VAL A 104 -2.76 5.30 2.53
CA VAL A 104 -2.50 4.39 3.67
C VAL A 104 -2.88 2.97 3.28
N ASN A 105 -1.93 2.04 3.43
CA ASN A 105 -2.24 0.61 3.37
C ASN A 105 -2.58 0.10 4.78
N ILE A 106 -3.71 -0.55 4.91
CA ILE A 106 -4.17 -1.19 6.14
C ILE A 106 -4.17 -2.71 5.92
N GLU A 107 -3.19 -3.38 6.48
CA GLU A 107 -3.15 -4.83 6.51
C GLU A 107 -4.10 -5.34 7.59
N THR A 108 -4.98 -6.27 7.24
CA THR A 108 -5.99 -6.78 8.18
C THR A 108 -6.24 -8.27 8.03
N ALA A 109 -6.65 -8.89 9.14
CA ALA A 109 -7.15 -10.26 9.19
C ALA A 109 -8.27 -10.39 10.20
N GLN A 110 -9.13 -11.38 10.00
CA GLN A 110 -10.15 -11.71 10.96
C GLN A 110 -9.62 -12.70 12.01
N LEU A 111 -9.60 -12.27 13.27
CA LEU A 111 -9.26 -13.09 14.43
C LEU A 111 -10.43 -13.10 15.41
N ASN A 112 -10.87 -14.31 15.81
CA ASN A 112 -11.97 -14.48 16.78
C ASN A 112 -13.23 -13.66 16.42
N GLY A 113 -13.56 -13.58 15.13
CA GLY A 113 -14.72 -12.86 14.61
C GLY A 113 -14.55 -11.36 14.44
N LYS A 114 -13.41 -10.76 14.83
CA LYS A 114 -13.09 -9.33 14.68
C LYS A 114 -11.98 -9.13 13.67
N TYR A 115 -12.07 -8.04 12.90
CA TYR A 115 -10.97 -7.62 12.03
C TYR A 115 -10.00 -6.73 12.80
N GLU A 116 -8.74 -7.09 12.80
CA GLU A 116 -7.67 -6.36 13.47
C GLU A 116 -6.61 -5.90 12.47
N VAL A 117 -5.93 -4.80 12.81
CA VAL A 117 -4.88 -4.18 11.99
C VAL A 117 -3.55 -4.88 12.26
N PHE A 118 -2.83 -5.15 11.18
CA PHE A 118 -1.48 -5.72 11.21
C PHE A 118 -0.44 -4.74 10.67
N THR A 119 0.81 -4.97 11.04
CA THR A 119 1.98 -4.26 10.55
C THR A 119 3.10 -5.23 10.18
N GLU A 120 4.22 -4.71 9.69
CA GLU A 120 5.43 -5.46 9.33
C GLU A 120 5.12 -6.60 8.34
N THR A 121 4.37 -6.28 7.28
CA THR A 121 3.96 -7.22 6.23
C THR A 121 3.08 -8.35 6.79
N GLY A 122 2.07 -8.00 7.58
CA GLY A 122 1.10 -8.94 8.17
C GLY A 122 1.64 -9.79 9.32
N ARG A 123 2.85 -9.51 9.82
CA ARG A 123 3.50 -10.34 10.84
C ARG A 123 3.19 -9.93 12.28
N VAL A 124 2.88 -8.67 12.51
CA VAL A 124 2.66 -8.13 13.85
C VAL A 124 1.20 -7.71 13.99
N ASN A 125 0.45 -8.41 14.82
CA ASN A 125 -0.88 -7.98 15.22
C ASN A 125 -0.76 -6.80 16.18
N THR A 126 -1.49 -5.73 15.91
CA THR A 126 -1.48 -4.52 16.73
C THR A 126 -2.57 -4.50 17.82
N GLY A 127 -3.56 -5.40 17.72
CA GLY A 127 -4.76 -5.38 18.55
C GLY A 127 -5.73 -4.24 18.24
N ILE A 128 -5.42 -3.38 17.26
CA ILE A 128 -6.29 -2.26 16.86
C ILE A 128 -7.43 -2.80 16.00
N ASN A 129 -8.67 -2.40 16.32
CA ASN A 129 -9.82 -2.73 15.48
C ASN A 129 -9.71 -2.03 14.12
N LEU A 130 -10.03 -2.76 13.03
CA LEU A 130 -9.94 -2.24 11.67
C LEU A 130 -10.77 -0.97 11.47
N TYR A 131 -12.00 -0.96 11.94
CA TYR A 131 -12.94 0.16 11.71
C TYR A 131 -12.52 1.41 12.50
N ASP A 132 -12.05 1.23 13.73
CA ASP A 132 -11.52 2.33 14.55
C ASP A 132 -10.29 2.96 13.89
N TRP A 133 -9.44 2.14 13.28
CA TRP A 133 -8.27 2.62 12.54
C TRP A 133 -8.65 3.35 11.25
N ILE A 134 -9.61 2.83 10.49
CA ILE A 134 -10.15 3.49 9.29
C ILE A 134 -10.70 4.86 9.64
N GLU A 135 -11.51 4.97 10.68
CA GLU A 135 -12.07 6.25 11.12
C GLU A 135 -10.96 7.25 11.50
N LYS A 136 -9.94 6.79 12.22
CA LYS A 136 -8.79 7.61 12.59
C LYS A 136 -8.01 8.10 11.36
N VAL A 137 -7.74 7.22 10.40
CA VAL A 137 -7.03 7.55 9.16
C VAL A 137 -7.80 8.58 8.33
N GLN A 138 -9.11 8.43 8.22
CA GLN A 138 -9.95 9.40 7.50
C GLN A 138 -9.92 10.80 8.14
N LYS A 139 -9.92 10.89 9.47
CA LYS A 139 -9.77 12.17 10.19
C LYS A 139 -8.42 12.86 9.94
N LEU A 140 -7.42 12.11 9.46
CA LEU A 140 -6.12 12.66 9.04
C LEU A 140 -6.13 13.15 7.58
N ASN A 141 -7.26 13.01 6.88
CA ASN A 141 -7.51 13.50 5.52
C ASN A 141 -6.59 12.89 4.46
N VAL A 142 -6.34 11.59 4.51
CA VAL A 142 -5.62 10.87 3.44
C VAL A 142 -6.49 10.76 2.19
N GLY A 143 -5.87 10.76 1.00
CA GLY A 143 -6.60 10.69 -0.27
C GLY A 143 -7.10 9.31 -0.63
N GLU A 144 -6.42 8.27 -0.13
CA GLU A 144 -6.72 6.88 -0.49
C GLU A 144 -6.42 5.93 0.66
N ILE A 145 -7.29 4.94 0.83
CA ILE A 145 -7.10 3.82 1.74
C ILE A 145 -7.03 2.52 0.92
N ILE A 146 -5.90 1.83 0.99
CA ILE A 146 -5.73 0.48 0.48
C ILE A 146 -5.96 -0.48 1.64
N VAL A 147 -6.81 -1.49 1.46
CA VAL A 147 -6.99 -2.53 2.49
C VAL A 147 -6.52 -3.86 1.95
N THR A 148 -5.57 -4.46 2.66
CA THR A 148 -4.99 -5.77 2.34
C THR A 148 -5.56 -6.84 3.26
N ASP A 149 -6.34 -7.79 2.69
CA ASP A 149 -6.68 -9.03 3.40
C ASP A 149 -5.46 -9.97 3.36
N ILE A 150 -4.71 -10.02 4.47
CA ILE A 150 -3.45 -10.79 4.55
C ILE A 150 -3.67 -12.30 4.42
N PHE A 151 -4.86 -12.80 4.74
CA PHE A 151 -5.17 -14.21 4.56
C PHE A 151 -5.58 -14.58 3.13
N ALA A 152 -6.00 -13.61 2.34
CA ALA A 152 -6.33 -13.81 0.92
C ALA A 152 -5.11 -13.61 0.01
N GLU A 153 -4.10 -12.84 0.45
CA GLU A 153 -2.95 -12.48 -0.36
C GLU A 153 -2.19 -13.71 -0.87
N GLY A 154 -1.81 -13.67 -2.15
CA GLY A 154 -1.09 -14.76 -2.84
C GLY A 154 -1.91 -16.03 -3.11
N LYS A 155 -3.19 -16.07 -2.74
CA LYS A 155 -4.02 -17.29 -2.92
C LYS A 155 -4.72 -17.40 -4.26
N ASN A 156 -4.83 -16.30 -5.01
CA ASN A 156 -5.50 -16.23 -6.33
C ASN A 156 -6.94 -16.79 -6.34
N LYS A 157 -7.69 -16.62 -5.23
CA LYS A 157 -9.05 -17.13 -5.05
C LYS A 157 -10.14 -16.05 -5.12
N GLY A 158 -9.76 -14.85 -5.51
CA GLY A 158 -10.63 -13.67 -5.52
C GLY A 158 -10.59 -12.88 -4.22
N PHE A 159 -11.13 -11.67 -4.29
CA PHE A 159 -11.22 -10.77 -3.15
C PHE A 159 -12.25 -11.23 -2.12
N ASN A 160 -12.03 -10.92 -0.85
CA ASN A 160 -13.01 -11.10 0.23
C ASN A 160 -14.12 -10.03 0.11
N THR A 161 -15.08 -10.27 -0.79
CA THR A 161 -16.14 -9.30 -1.10
C THR A 161 -16.98 -8.92 0.11
N ASN A 162 -17.16 -9.84 1.08
CA ASN A 162 -17.90 -9.55 2.32
C ASN A 162 -17.16 -8.53 3.20
N LEU A 163 -15.84 -8.65 3.30
CA LEU A 163 -15.01 -7.67 4.00
C LEU A 163 -15.12 -6.30 3.34
N PHE A 164 -14.87 -6.23 2.03
CA PHE A 164 -14.84 -4.95 1.32
C PHE A 164 -16.20 -4.25 1.25
N LYS A 165 -17.30 -4.99 1.14
CA LYS A 165 -18.66 -4.43 1.25
C LYS A 165 -18.90 -3.77 2.62
N LYS A 166 -18.42 -4.39 3.70
CA LYS A 166 -18.54 -3.80 5.05
C LYS A 166 -17.66 -2.57 5.19
N ILE A 167 -16.39 -2.66 4.77
CA ILE A 167 -15.45 -1.53 4.84
C ILE A 167 -15.97 -0.33 4.07
N ARG A 168 -16.54 -0.53 2.88
CA ARG A 168 -17.06 0.56 2.05
C ARG A 168 -18.12 1.41 2.75
N GLN A 169 -18.85 0.84 3.71
CA GLN A 169 -19.84 1.58 4.51
C GLN A 169 -19.21 2.54 5.53
N HIS A 170 -17.91 2.39 5.79
CA HIS A 170 -17.14 3.20 6.75
C HIS A 170 -16.08 4.10 6.10
N VAL A 171 -15.94 4.05 4.76
CA VAL A 171 -14.91 4.80 4.04
C VAL A 171 -15.55 5.80 3.10
N ASP A 172 -15.23 7.08 3.27
CA ASP A 172 -15.73 8.18 2.44
C ASP A 172 -14.75 8.57 1.32
N THR A 173 -13.46 8.19 1.46
CA THR A 173 -12.40 8.44 0.46
C THR A 173 -12.27 7.29 -0.54
N GLN A 174 -11.27 7.37 -1.42
CA GLN A 174 -10.95 6.29 -2.35
C GLN A 174 -10.56 5.02 -1.58
N LEU A 175 -11.16 3.89 -1.95
CA LEU A 175 -10.90 2.58 -1.35
C LEU A 175 -10.39 1.61 -2.40
N VAL A 176 -9.22 1.04 -2.15
CA VAL A 176 -8.60 0.00 -2.99
C VAL A 176 -8.60 -1.32 -2.25
N ALA A 177 -9.11 -2.37 -2.88
CA ALA A 177 -9.07 -3.74 -2.37
C ALA A 177 -7.76 -4.42 -2.80
N HIS A 178 -7.03 -5.01 -1.84
CA HIS A 178 -5.81 -5.75 -2.08
C HIS A 178 -5.84 -7.12 -1.38
N GLY A 179 -5.11 -8.09 -1.95
CA GLY A 179 -5.07 -9.47 -1.45
C GLY A 179 -6.16 -10.36 -2.05
N GLY A 180 -5.74 -11.44 -2.70
CA GLY A 180 -6.62 -12.46 -3.27
C GLY A 180 -6.93 -12.32 -4.75
N ALA A 181 -6.50 -11.27 -5.43
CA ALA A 181 -6.68 -11.14 -6.88
C ALA A 181 -6.20 -12.38 -7.62
N GLY A 182 -6.96 -12.83 -8.59
CA GLY A 182 -6.67 -14.01 -9.38
C GLY A 182 -7.44 -13.98 -10.70
N PRO A 183 -7.16 -14.90 -11.61
CA PRO A 183 -7.89 -15.02 -12.86
C PRO A 183 -9.39 -15.22 -12.58
N LYS A 184 -10.21 -14.65 -13.45
CA LYS A 184 -11.67 -14.83 -13.41
C LYS A 184 -12.06 -16.24 -13.77
#